data_cb5d5914e9253cf3d2628f14b27b4116
#
_entry.id   cb5d5914e9253cf3d2628f14b27b4116
#
_cell.length_a   1.000
_cell.length_b   1.000
_cell.length_c   1.000
_cell.angle_alpha   90.00
_cell.angle_beta   90.00
_cell.angle_gamma   90.00
#
_symmetry.space_group_name_H-M   'P 1'
#
loop_
_entity.id
_entity.type
_entity.pdbx_description
1 polymer ?
#
loop_
_entity_poly.entity_id
_entity_poly.type
_entity_poly.pdbx_seq_one_letter_code
_entity_poly.pdbx_strand_id
1 'polypeptide(L)'
;MQAYIPEFILAGLAMLMLLAETFCKKTPKFVFGLIGAAGALAMLPFYMGGLYDNVYIILALVATAVTLLLSVDFRAVINLSSNDSKSQDGTGEFYILPLLACVGITSLCKASNLVELFVSLEVLTLSSFIMVGYFRRNLGSTEAGIKYLILGAVSTGFLVFGLAWYFGVTGTFIYDLSLIHISEPTRLGM
;
A
#
# COMPACT_ATOMS: atom_id res chain seq x y z
N MET A 1 1.85 0.64 -20.69
CA MET A 1 2.36 -0.56 -20.01
C MET A 1 3.74 -0.38 -19.37
N GLN A 2 4.69 0.32 -19.97
CA GLN A 2 6.03 0.52 -19.36
C GLN A 2 6.01 1.35 -18.06
N ALA A 3 5.00 2.17 -17.84
CA ALA A 3 4.91 3.05 -16.67
C ALA A 3 4.71 2.32 -15.32
N TYR A 4 4.16 1.10 -15.33
CA TYR A 4 3.83 0.32 -14.11
C TYR A 4 4.80 -0.83 -13.82
N ILE A 5 5.87 -0.98 -14.60
CA ILE A 5 6.85 -2.07 -14.41
C ILE A 5 7.44 -2.07 -12.98
N PRO A 6 7.85 -0.93 -12.40
CA PRO A 6 8.42 -0.93 -11.05
C PRO A 6 7.41 -1.37 -9.97
N GLU A 7 6.13 -1.00 -10.09
CA GLU A 7 5.07 -1.39 -9.16
C GLU A 7 4.82 -2.89 -9.21
N PHE A 8 4.80 -3.48 -10.41
CA PHE A 8 4.69 -4.93 -10.57
C PHE A 8 5.89 -5.67 -10.01
N ILE A 9 7.10 -5.14 -10.15
CA ILE A 9 8.31 -5.73 -9.54
C ILE A 9 8.21 -5.66 -8.02
N LEU A 10 7.78 -4.54 -7.45
CA LEU A 10 7.63 -4.36 -6.01
C LEU A 10 6.53 -5.28 -5.44
N ALA A 11 5.39 -5.38 -6.13
CA ALA A 11 4.32 -6.30 -5.77
C ALA A 11 4.76 -7.76 -5.88
N GLY A 12 5.49 -8.11 -6.94
CA GLY A 12 6.09 -9.44 -7.11
C GLY A 12 7.08 -9.78 -6.01
N LEU A 13 7.92 -8.82 -5.60
CA LEU A 13 8.83 -8.97 -4.47
C LEU A 13 8.06 -9.25 -3.18
N ALA A 14 7.01 -8.47 -2.87
CA ALA A 14 6.17 -8.67 -1.70
C ALA A 14 5.53 -10.06 -1.71
N MET A 15 5.03 -10.53 -2.87
CA MET A 15 4.43 -11.84 -3.03
C MET A 15 5.47 -12.98 -2.88
N LEU A 16 6.66 -12.81 -3.44
CA LEU A 16 7.76 -13.77 -3.26
C LEU A 16 8.21 -13.85 -1.80
N MET A 17 8.26 -12.73 -1.08
CA MET A 17 8.56 -12.72 0.34
C MET A 17 7.50 -13.45 1.17
N LEU A 18 6.20 -13.32 0.84
CA LEU A 18 5.11 -14.07 1.45
C LEU A 18 5.29 -15.58 1.25
N LEU A 19 5.57 -16.00 0.02
CA LEU A 19 5.80 -17.40 -0.30
C LEU A 19 7.06 -17.92 0.42
N ALA A 20 8.14 -17.15 0.39
CA ALA A 20 9.39 -17.52 1.06
C ALA A 20 9.20 -17.70 2.56
N GLU A 21 8.42 -16.86 3.23
CA GLU A 21 8.11 -17.01 4.66
C GLU A 21 7.36 -18.29 4.95
N THR A 22 6.41 -18.67 4.08
CA THR A 22 5.61 -19.90 4.24
C THR A 22 6.49 -21.14 4.16
N PHE A 23 7.46 -21.15 3.23
CA PHE A 23 8.35 -22.31 3.01
C PHE A 23 9.58 -22.31 3.91
N CYS A 24 10.13 -21.14 4.24
CA CYS A 24 11.40 -20.98 4.98
C CYS A 24 11.18 -20.60 6.44
N LYS A 25 10.55 -21.46 7.23
CA LYS A 25 10.29 -21.23 8.67
C LYS A 25 11.53 -21.02 9.53
N LYS A 26 12.73 -21.46 9.08
CA LYS A 26 13.99 -21.40 9.82
C LYS A 26 14.80 -20.11 9.60
N THR A 27 14.46 -19.29 8.62
CA THR A 27 15.19 -18.04 8.35
C THR A 27 14.95 -17.00 9.43
N PRO A 28 15.97 -16.25 9.85
CA PRO A 28 15.79 -15.17 10.79
C PRO A 28 14.94 -14.09 10.14
N LYS A 29 13.80 -13.79 10.75
CA LYS A 29 12.71 -12.98 10.15
C LYS A 29 13.12 -11.52 9.89
N PHE A 30 14.17 -11.00 10.55
CA PHE A 30 14.71 -9.65 10.26
C PHE A 30 15.28 -9.54 8.84
N VAL A 31 15.67 -10.67 8.23
CA VAL A 31 16.16 -10.71 6.84
C VAL A 31 15.08 -10.24 5.87
N PHE A 32 13.81 -10.55 6.15
CA PHE A 32 12.69 -10.07 5.32
C PHE A 32 12.56 -8.54 5.35
N GLY A 33 12.73 -7.93 6.53
CA GLY A 33 12.77 -6.47 6.66
C GLY A 33 13.90 -5.84 5.85
N LEU A 34 15.09 -6.44 5.90
CA LEU A 34 16.26 -5.97 5.16
C LEU A 34 16.08 -6.13 3.63
N ILE A 35 15.58 -7.28 3.18
CA ILE A 35 15.27 -7.53 1.76
C ILE A 35 14.20 -6.57 1.26
N GLY A 36 13.15 -6.34 2.05
CA GLY A 36 12.11 -5.38 1.71
C GLY A 36 12.62 -3.94 1.59
N ALA A 37 13.44 -3.51 2.55
CA ALA A 37 14.07 -2.19 2.50
C ALA A 37 15.02 -2.05 1.30
N ALA A 38 15.83 -3.06 1.03
CA ALA A 38 16.71 -3.08 -0.14
C ALA A 38 15.90 -3.06 -1.45
N GLY A 39 14.78 -3.79 -1.51
CA GLY A 39 13.87 -3.80 -2.66
C GLY A 39 13.25 -2.44 -2.92
N ALA A 40 12.77 -1.76 -1.86
CA ALA A 40 12.23 -0.41 -1.98
C ALA A 40 13.29 0.59 -2.46
N LEU A 41 14.51 0.53 -1.92
CA LEU A 41 15.62 1.39 -2.33
C LEU A 41 16.10 1.08 -3.75
N ALA A 42 16.09 -0.18 -4.19
CA ALA A 42 16.46 -0.58 -5.54
C ALA A 42 15.52 -0.02 -6.62
N MET A 43 14.30 0.41 -6.25
CA MET A 43 13.37 1.06 -7.18
C MET A 43 13.65 2.56 -7.36
N LEU A 44 14.41 3.21 -6.48
CA LEU A 44 14.71 4.65 -6.57
C LEU A 44 15.30 5.09 -7.91
N PRO A 45 16.27 4.38 -8.52
CA PRO A 45 16.87 4.80 -9.80
C PRO A 45 15.86 4.93 -10.93
N PHE A 46 14.76 4.15 -10.92
CA PHE A 46 13.71 4.24 -11.93
C PHE A 46 12.99 5.59 -11.92
N TYR A 47 12.96 6.27 -10.77
CA TYR A 47 12.21 7.50 -10.57
C TYR A 47 13.08 8.76 -10.51
N MET A 48 14.43 8.60 -10.43
CA MET A 48 15.34 9.74 -10.36
C MET A 48 15.43 10.53 -11.68
N GLY A 49 15.07 9.93 -12.83
CA GLY A 49 15.08 10.60 -14.13
C GLY A 49 14.06 11.73 -14.29
N GLY A 50 13.01 11.76 -13.44
CA GLY A 50 11.98 12.80 -13.39
C GLY A 50 11.70 13.21 -11.95
N LEU A 51 12.69 13.81 -11.28
CA LEU A 51 12.66 14.06 -9.84
C LEU A 51 11.44 14.87 -9.40
N TYR A 52 11.07 15.91 -10.17
CA TYR A 52 9.93 16.77 -9.83
C TYR A 52 8.59 16.07 -9.99
N ASP A 53 8.44 15.25 -11.02
CA ASP A 53 7.18 14.54 -11.31
C ASP A 53 6.98 13.35 -10.36
N ASN A 54 8.07 12.78 -9.84
CA ASN A 54 8.05 11.55 -9.04
C ASN A 54 8.36 11.78 -7.54
N VAL A 55 8.35 13.02 -7.05
CA VAL A 55 8.70 13.36 -5.64
C VAL A 55 7.91 12.52 -4.64
N TYR A 56 6.60 12.36 -4.83
CA TYR A 56 5.75 11.60 -3.91
C TYR A 56 6.08 10.10 -3.90
N ILE A 57 6.43 9.54 -5.06
CA ILE A 57 6.84 8.13 -5.18
C ILE A 57 8.18 7.91 -4.48
N ILE A 58 9.15 8.80 -4.71
CA ILE A 58 10.46 8.74 -4.07
C ILE A 58 10.31 8.84 -2.54
N LEU A 59 9.48 9.79 -2.07
CA LEU A 59 9.19 9.95 -0.64
C LEU A 59 8.57 8.68 -0.05
N ALA A 60 7.61 8.05 -0.73
CA ALA A 60 6.97 6.81 -0.30
C ALA A 60 7.97 5.65 -0.20
N LEU A 61 8.84 5.49 -1.21
CA LEU A 61 9.88 4.45 -1.22
C LEU A 61 10.88 4.63 -0.07
N VAL A 62 11.36 5.86 0.14
CA VAL A 62 12.29 6.17 1.23
C VAL A 62 11.61 5.97 2.59
N ALA A 63 10.39 6.46 2.77
CA ALA A 63 9.63 6.29 4.02
C ALA A 63 9.41 4.80 4.33
N THR A 64 9.08 3.99 3.32
CA THR A 64 8.90 2.54 3.48
C THR A 64 10.20 1.85 3.83
N ALA A 65 11.31 2.21 3.19
CA ALA A 65 12.62 1.65 3.53
C ALA A 65 13.01 1.99 4.98
N VAL A 66 12.82 3.24 5.41
CA VAL A 66 13.09 3.67 6.79
C VAL A 66 12.20 2.94 7.78
N THR A 67 10.89 2.82 7.53
CA THR A 67 9.98 2.07 8.41
C THR A 67 10.36 0.60 8.52
N LEU A 68 10.77 -0.04 7.44
CA LEU A 68 11.24 -1.42 7.46
C LEU A 68 12.54 -1.58 8.26
N LEU A 69 13.49 -0.66 8.11
CA LEU A 69 14.74 -0.67 8.88
C LEU A 69 14.48 -0.46 10.38
N LEU A 70 13.61 0.49 10.74
CA LEU A 70 13.24 0.74 12.14
C LEU A 70 12.47 -0.44 12.74
N SER A 71 11.67 -1.15 11.96
CA SER A 71 10.91 -2.31 12.42
C SER A 71 11.78 -3.54 12.74
N VAL A 72 13.02 -3.59 12.25
CA VAL A 72 14.00 -4.64 12.58
C VAL A 72 14.30 -4.63 14.08
N ASP A 73 14.53 -3.45 14.67
CA ASP A 73 14.83 -3.30 16.10
C ASP A 73 13.58 -3.44 17.00
N PHE A 74 12.40 -3.14 16.45
CA PHE A 74 11.12 -3.22 17.19
C PHE A 74 10.85 -4.63 17.75
N ARG A 75 11.39 -5.66 17.12
CA ARG A 75 11.31 -7.03 17.55
C ARG A 75 12.02 -7.28 18.90
N ALA A 76 13.13 -6.61 19.16
CA ALA A 76 13.81 -6.68 20.44
C ALA A 76 12.91 -6.16 21.58
N VAL A 77 12.14 -5.10 21.31
CA VAL A 77 11.21 -4.49 22.25
C VAL A 77 10.00 -5.40 22.53
N ILE A 78 9.44 -6.06 21.50
CA ILE A 78 8.33 -7.01 21.67
C ILE A 78 8.75 -8.23 22.48
N ASN A 79 9.94 -8.79 22.21
CA ASN A 79 10.47 -9.93 22.95
C ASN A 79 10.77 -9.63 24.42
N LEU A 80 11.09 -8.37 24.74
CA LEU A 80 11.29 -7.92 26.13
C LEU A 80 9.95 -7.74 26.88
N SER A 81 8.87 -7.46 26.16
CA SER A 81 7.53 -7.26 26.74
C SER A 81 6.72 -8.56 26.87
N SER A 82 7.04 -9.61 26.12
CA SER A 82 6.36 -10.90 26.17
C SER A 82 7.25 -11.95 26.80
N ASN A 83 6.94 -12.34 28.05
CA ASN A 83 7.59 -13.48 28.74
C ASN A 83 7.31 -14.85 28.07
N ASP A 84 6.59 -14.88 26.95
CA ASP A 84 6.24 -16.08 26.20
C ASP A 84 7.15 -16.27 24.99
N SER A 85 8.16 -17.11 25.17
CA SER A 85 9.10 -17.56 24.12
C SER A 85 8.43 -18.35 22.95
N LYS A 86 7.10 -18.55 22.96
CA LYS A 86 6.35 -19.29 21.94
C LYS A 86 5.63 -18.42 20.90
N SER A 87 5.72 -17.10 20.99
CA SER A 87 5.01 -16.20 20.05
C SER A 87 5.81 -15.86 18.77
N GLN A 88 6.76 -16.72 18.37
CA GLN A 88 7.60 -16.49 17.19
C GLN A 88 6.92 -16.79 15.84
N ASP A 89 5.70 -17.37 15.86
CA ASP A 89 4.98 -17.67 14.63
C ASP A 89 4.31 -16.40 14.07
N GLY A 90 4.65 -16.00 12.85
CA GLY A 90 3.95 -14.97 12.08
C GLY A 90 4.59 -13.57 12.02
N THR A 91 5.81 -13.35 12.50
CA THR A 91 6.42 -12.00 12.47
C THR A 91 7.01 -11.58 11.12
N GLY A 92 7.15 -12.48 10.16
CA GLY A 92 7.64 -12.14 8.82
C GLY A 92 6.59 -11.40 7.97
N GLU A 93 5.32 -11.79 8.09
CA GLU A 93 4.20 -11.10 7.45
C GLU A 93 4.17 -9.60 7.76
N PHE A 94 4.60 -9.22 8.97
CA PHE A 94 4.67 -7.82 9.41
C PHE A 94 5.56 -6.95 8.50
N TYR A 95 6.65 -7.50 7.97
CA TYR A 95 7.56 -6.77 7.08
C TYR A 95 7.03 -6.64 5.65
N ILE A 96 6.07 -7.49 5.26
CA ILE A 96 5.51 -7.50 3.92
C ILE A 96 4.40 -6.45 3.77
N LEU A 97 3.65 -6.20 4.86
CA LEU A 97 2.54 -5.25 4.86
C LEU A 97 2.95 -3.81 4.47
N PRO A 98 4.05 -3.23 5.00
CA PRO A 98 4.52 -1.91 4.55
C PRO A 98 4.91 -1.88 3.07
N LEU A 99 5.43 -2.98 2.51
CA LEU A 99 5.72 -3.07 1.08
C LEU A 99 4.45 -3.04 0.24
N LEU A 100 3.41 -3.76 0.65
CA LEU A 100 2.10 -3.73 -0.03
C LEU A 100 1.48 -2.33 0.05
N ALA A 101 1.58 -1.67 1.22
CA ALA A 101 1.14 -0.28 1.36
C ALA A 101 1.91 0.65 0.41
N CYS A 102 3.22 0.46 0.27
CA CYS A 102 4.06 1.20 -0.67
C CYS A 102 3.61 1.00 -2.12
N VAL A 103 3.29 -0.25 -2.53
CA VAL A 103 2.72 -0.52 -3.86
C VAL A 103 1.42 0.26 -4.07
N GLY A 104 0.54 0.29 -3.05
CA GLY A 104 -0.69 1.10 -3.09
C GLY A 104 -0.42 2.58 -3.30
N ILE A 105 0.52 3.17 -2.55
CA ILE A 105 0.87 4.60 -2.67
C ILE A 105 1.50 4.90 -4.03
N THR A 106 2.44 4.10 -4.50
CA THR A 106 3.11 4.34 -5.78
C THR A 106 2.16 4.20 -6.96
N SER A 107 1.24 3.22 -6.93
CA SER A 107 0.19 3.05 -7.92
C SER A 107 -0.82 4.20 -7.88
N LEU A 108 -1.16 4.70 -6.68
CA LEU A 108 -2.04 5.84 -6.50
C LEU A 108 -1.48 7.12 -7.15
N CYS A 109 -0.17 7.36 -6.98
CA CYS A 109 0.50 8.53 -7.59
C CYS A 109 0.51 8.50 -9.13
N LYS A 110 0.34 7.33 -9.72
CA LYS A 110 0.34 7.14 -11.19
C LYS A 110 -1.05 6.90 -11.77
N ALA A 111 -2.08 6.83 -10.94
CA ALA A 111 -3.42 6.52 -11.38
C ALA A 111 -3.89 7.48 -12.47
N SER A 112 -4.23 6.96 -13.63
CA SER A 112 -4.71 7.70 -14.80
C SER A 112 -6.24 7.73 -14.89
N ASN A 113 -6.90 6.91 -14.10
CA ASN A 113 -8.35 6.83 -14.05
C ASN A 113 -8.86 6.57 -12.62
N LEU A 114 -10.15 6.86 -12.40
CA LEU A 114 -10.79 6.73 -11.09
C LEU A 114 -10.82 5.28 -10.56
N VAL A 115 -10.84 4.28 -11.44
CA VAL A 115 -10.81 2.86 -11.04
C VAL A 115 -9.44 2.49 -10.50
N GLU A 116 -8.36 2.92 -11.17
CA GLU A 116 -6.99 2.72 -10.70
C GLU A 116 -6.75 3.41 -9.36
N LEU A 117 -7.26 4.65 -9.21
CA LEU A 117 -7.22 5.38 -7.95
C LEU A 117 -7.90 4.58 -6.84
N PHE A 118 -9.12 4.10 -7.09
CA PHE A 118 -9.87 3.31 -6.12
C PHE A 118 -9.12 2.04 -5.70
N VAL A 119 -8.66 1.24 -6.66
CA VAL A 119 -7.95 -0.01 -6.37
C VAL A 119 -6.65 0.25 -5.60
N SER A 120 -5.92 1.30 -5.95
CA SER A 120 -4.68 1.68 -5.26
C SER A 120 -4.93 2.10 -3.81
N LEU A 121 -6.01 2.85 -3.56
CA LEU A 121 -6.46 3.20 -2.20
C LEU A 121 -6.84 1.94 -1.40
N GLU A 122 -7.54 0.98 -2.02
CA GLU A 122 -7.93 -0.26 -1.34
C GLU A 122 -6.71 -1.10 -0.94
N VAL A 123 -5.71 -1.23 -1.80
CA VAL A 123 -4.46 -1.93 -1.47
C VAL A 123 -3.76 -1.28 -0.27
N LEU A 124 -3.69 0.04 -0.25
CA LEU A 124 -3.11 0.81 0.85
C LEU A 124 -3.88 0.62 2.15
N THR A 125 -5.20 0.78 2.11
CA THR A 125 -6.06 0.72 3.30
C THR A 125 -6.14 -0.68 3.88
N LEU A 126 -6.27 -1.72 3.05
CA LEU A 126 -6.25 -3.12 3.48
C LEU A 126 -4.93 -3.48 4.18
N SER A 127 -3.80 -3.09 3.62
CA SER A 127 -2.49 -3.30 4.25
C SER A 127 -2.41 -2.63 5.62
N SER A 128 -2.95 -1.42 5.74
CA SER A 128 -2.99 -0.66 6.99
C SER A 128 -3.90 -1.30 8.04
N PHE A 129 -5.08 -1.80 7.66
CA PHE A 129 -6.01 -2.47 8.57
C PHE A 129 -5.39 -3.73 9.17
N ILE A 130 -4.75 -4.55 8.33
CA ILE A 130 -4.07 -5.76 8.77
C ILE A 130 -2.93 -5.40 9.74
N MET A 131 -2.19 -4.33 9.44
CA MET A 131 -1.06 -3.90 10.29
C MET A 131 -1.52 -3.42 11.66
N VAL A 132 -2.61 -2.67 11.77
CA VAL A 132 -3.18 -2.22 13.04
C VAL A 132 -3.69 -3.39 13.87
N GLY A 133 -4.38 -4.37 13.26
CA GLY A 133 -4.91 -5.57 13.91
C GLY A 133 -3.91 -6.73 14.01
N TYR A 134 -2.61 -6.49 13.76
CA TYR A 134 -1.63 -7.56 13.60
C TYR A 134 -1.42 -8.41 14.87
N PHE A 135 -1.41 -7.79 16.04
CA PHE A 135 -1.22 -8.48 17.32
C PHE A 135 -2.51 -9.13 17.83
N ARG A 136 -2.87 -10.28 17.27
CA ARG A 136 -4.14 -11.00 17.55
C ARG A 136 -4.36 -11.36 19.02
N ARG A 137 -3.30 -11.51 19.82
CA ARG A 137 -3.40 -11.82 21.26
C ARG A 137 -3.60 -10.58 22.13
N ASN A 138 -3.39 -9.38 21.57
CA ASN A 138 -3.63 -8.13 22.26
C ASN A 138 -5.06 -7.64 21.95
N LEU A 139 -5.93 -7.63 22.94
CA LEU A 139 -7.31 -7.18 22.79
C LEU A 139 -7.40 -5.77 22.25
N GLY A 140 -6.48 -4.86 22.67
CA GLY A 140 -6.44 -3.49 22.18
C GLY A 140 -6.11 -3.39 20.69
N SER A 141 -5.16 -4.21 20.19
CA SER A 141 -4.84 -4.27 18.76
C SER A 141 -6.00 -4.82 17.93
N THR A 142 -6.65 -5.88 18.42
CA THR A 142 -7.80 -6.48 17.73
C THR A 142 -8.99 -5.52 17.69
N GLU A 143 -9.27 -4.84 18.80
CA GLU A 143 -10.33 -3.83 18.89
C GLU A 143 -10.05 -2.64 17.96
N ALA A 144 -8.80 -2.14 17.96
CA ALA A 144 -8.37 -1.06 17.09
C ALA A 144 -8.49 -1.46 15.60
N GLY A 145 -8.04 -2.67 15.24
CA GLY A 145 -8.13 -3.21 13.89
C GLY A 145 -9.57 -3.31 13.39
N ILE A 146 -10.50 -3.81 14.23
CA ILE A 146 -11.92 -3.90 13.88
C ILE A 146 -12.55 -2.51 13.71
N LYS A 147 -12.29 -1.57 14.63
CA LYS A 147 -12.78 -0.19 14.52
C LYS A 147 -12.29 0.48 13.26
N TYR A 148 -11.01 0.30 12.92
CA TYR A 148 -10.40 0.90 11.74
C TYR A 148 -10.97 0.26 10.45
N LEU A 149 -11.17 -1.06 10.43
CA LEU A 149 -11.80 -1.75 9.31
C LEU A 149 -13.25 -1.27 9.07
N ILE A 150 -14.06 -1.12 10.11
CA ILE A 150 -15.44 -0.66 9.98
C ILE A 150 -15.50 0.77 9.45
N LEU A 151 -14.69 1.68 10.01
CA LEU A 151 -14.62 3.07 9.54
C LEU A 151 -14.12 3.15 8.09
N GLY A 152 -13.12 2.33 7.74
CA GLY A 152 -12.62 2.22 6.39
C GLY A 152 -13.68 1.72 5.43
N ALA A 153 -14.38 0.63 5.75
CA ALA A 153 -15.44 0.07 4.91
C ALA A 153 -16.57 1.07 4.64
N VAL A 154 -16.96 1.86 5.65
CA VAL A 154 -17.95 2.94 5.48
C VAL A 154 -17.41 4.02 4.53
N SER A 155 -16.15 4.44 4.72
CA SER A 155 -15.50 5.42 3.84
C SER A 155 -15.41 4.95 2.39
N THR A 156 -14.99 3.69 2.18
CA THR A 156 -14.95 3.03 0.87
C THR A 156 -16.34 2.97 0.23
N GLY A 157 -17.39 2.67 1.01
CA GLY A 157 -18.76 2.68 0.54
C GLY A 157 -19.19 4.04 -0.02
N PHE A 158 -18.86 5.14 0.68
CA PHE A 158 -19.10 6.50 0.18
C PHE A 158 -18.29 6.82 -1.08
N LEU A 159 -17.03 6.39 -1.13
CA LEU A 159 -16.19 6.59 -2.30
C LEU A 159 -16.77 5.89 -3.53
N VAL A 160 -17.12 4.60 -3.41
CA VAL A 160 -17.73 3.82 -4.51
C VAL A 160 -19.05 4.44 -4.95
N PHE A 161 -19.87 4.88 -4.01
CA PHE A 161 -21.13 5.58 -4.32
C PHE A 161 -20.86 6.86 -5.13
N GLY A 162 -19.87 7.67 -4.70
CA GLY A 162 -19.46 8.86 -5.45
C GLY A 162 -18.95 8.55 -6.86
N LEU A 163 -18.14 7.49 -7.01
CA LEU A 163 -17.64 7.02 -8.30
C LEU A 163 -18.77 6.55 -9.22
N ALA A 164 -19.80 5.88 -8.67
CA ALA A 164 -20.96 5.43 -9.43
C ALA A 164 -21.78 6.62 -9.95
N TRP A 165 -21.99 7.66 -9.12
CA TRP A 165 -22.63 8.91 -9.54
C TRP A 165 -21.83 9.64 -10.60
N TYR A 166 -20.51 9.75 -10.40
CA TYR A 166 -19.63 10.36 -11.38
C TYR A 166 -19.73 9.67 -12.74
N PHE A 167 -19.65 8.34 -12.76
CA PHE A 167 -19.80 7.56 -13.98
C PHE A 167 -21.19 7.73 -14.62
N GLY A 168 -22.25 7.79 -13.80
CA GLY A 168 -23.61 8.01 -14.28
C GLY A 168 -23.80 9.32 -15.03
N VAL A 169 -23.05 10.36 -14.66
CA VAL A 169 -23.10 11.68 -15.30
C VAL A 169 -22.16 11.80 -16.50
N THR A 170 -20.93 11.28 -16.37
CA THR A 170 -19.86 11.48 -17.37
C THR A 170 -19.75 10.35 -18.38
N GLY A 171 -20.22 9.15 -18.03
CA GLY A 171 -20.08 7.93 -18.85
C GLY A 171 -18.64 7.40 -18.94
N THR A 172 -17.69 7.99 -18.19
CA THR A 172 -16.26 7.61 -18.24
C THR A 172 -15.60 7.71 -16.87
N PHE A 173 -14.56 6.88 -16.64
CA PHE A 173 -13.69 6.98 -15.47
C PHE A 173 -12.33 7.64 -15.76
N ILE A 174 -12.08 8.04 -17.02
CA ILE A 174 -10.80 8.63 -17.45
C ILE A 174 -10.81 10.13 -17.14
N TYR A 175 -9.77 10.64 -16.47
CA TYR A 175 -9.68 12.05 -16.07
C TYR A 175 -9.73 13.02 -17.26
N ASP A 176 -9.00 12.73 -18.34
CA ASP A 176 -8.89 13.64 -19.51
C ASP A 176 -10.24 13.87 -20.22
N LEU A 177 -11.07 12.82 -20.31
CA LEU A 177 -12.38 12.94 -20.93
C LEU A 177 -13.36 13.77 -20.07
N SER A 178 -13.20 13.77 -18.75
CA SER A 178 -14.03 14.58 -17.87
C SER A 178 -13.70 16.07 -17.97
N LEU A 179 -12.44 16.43 -18.15
CA LEU A 179 -11.99 17.81 -18.31
C LEU A 179 -12.50 18.41 -19.63
N ILE A 180 -12.55 17.62 -20.71
CA ILE A 180 -13.08 18.06 -22.00
C ILE A 180 -14.58 18.36 -21.89
N HIS A 181 -15.36 17.54 -21.20
CA HIS A 181 -16.79 17.77 -20.99
C HIS A 181 -17.09 18.97 -20.08
N ILE A 182 -16.22 19.30 -19.14
CA ILE A 182 -16.38 20.46 -18.26
C ILE A 182 -15.92 21.75 -18.96
N SER A 183 -14.91 21.68 -19.83
CA SER A 183 -14.34 22.85 -20.51
C SER A 183 -15.05 23.25 -21.79
N GLU A 184 -15.87 22.39 -22.38
CA GLU A 184 -16.81 22.78 -23.45
C GLU A 184 -18.22 23.01 -22.87
N PRO A 185 -18.54 24.24 -22.43
CA PRO A 185 -19.95 24.59 -22.29
C PRO A 185 -20.54 24.45 -23.69
N THR A 186 -21.46 23.52 -23.85
CA THR A 186 -22.29 23.32 -25.03
C THR A 186 -22.44 24.62 -25.83
N ARG A 187 -21.69 24.80 -26.90
CA ARG A 187 -22.09 25.60 -28.02
C ARG A 187 -23.27 24.87 -28.68
N LEU A 188 -24.38 24.80 -27.96
CA LEU A 188 -25.68 24.57 -28.56
C LEU A 188 -25.92 25.74 -29.45
N GLY A 189 -26.00 25.46 -30.75
CA GLY A 189 -26.03 26.37 -31.83
C GLY A 189 -26.98 27.53 -31.69
N MET A 190 -26.48 28.64 -32.06
CA MET A 190 -27.28 29.63 -32.78
C MET A 190 -26.92 29.57 -34.26
#